data_7a2cc903ff1a2ff8875edc546649955c
#
_entry.id   7a2cc903ff1a2ff8875edc546649955c
#
_cell.length_a   1.000
_cell.length_b   1.000
_cell.length_c   1.000
_cell.angle_alpha   90.00
_cell.angle_beta   90.00
_cell.angle_gamma   90.00
#
_symmetry.space_group_name_H-M   'P 1'
#
loop_
_entity.id
_entity.type
_entity.pdbx_description
1 polymer ?
#
loop_
_entity_poly.entity_id
_entity_poly.type
_entity_poly.pdbx_seq_one_letter_code
_entity_poly.pdbx_strand_id
1 'polypeptide(L)'
;MGSNEVTYNRIAMLRAERGVSRRQLADALGVHYQTVGYLERGEFSPSLHLALRISRYFEVPIEVIFSLDPFPRLGATASERNGERSA
;
A
#
# COMPACT_ATOMS: atom_id res chain seq x y z
N MET A 1 -8.91 -19.84 10.13
CA MET A 1 -8.36 -18.96 10.10
C MET A 1 -8.05 -18.23 8.95
N GLY A 2 -8.17 -17.34 8.69
CA GLY A 2 -7.97 -16.52 7.56
C GLY A 2 -6.57 -16.53 7.01
N SER A 3 -6.02 -17.68 6.95
CA SER A 3 -4.64 -17.76 6.53
C SER A 3 -4.45 -17.31 5.11
N ASN A 4 -5.50 -17.28 4.32
CA ASN A 4 -5.34 -16.83 2.94
C ASN A 4 -5.60 -15.36 2.76
N GLU A 5 -5.90 -14.67 3.81
CA GLU A 5 -6.17 -13.26 3.68
C GLU A 5 -4.90 -12.49 3.42
N VAL A 6 -4.96 -11.53 2.55
CA VAL A 6 -3.84 -10.66 2.27
C VAL A 6 -4.26 -9.23 2.49
N THR A 7 -3.29 -8.39 2.74
CA THR A 7 -3.53 -6.97 2.88
C THR A 7 -2.93 -6.30 1.65
N TYR A 8 -3.73 -5.52 0.98
CA TYR A 8 -3.30 -4.77 -0.19
C TYR A 8 -2.81 -3.40 0.24
N ASN A 9 -1.87 -2.83 -0.50
CA ASN A 9 -1.35 -1.54 -0.13
C ASN A 9 -0.97 -0.69 -1.32
N ARG A 10 -0.82 0.60 -1.09
CA ARG A 10 -0.42 1.56 -2.09
C ARG A 10 0.96 2.14 -1.81
N ILE A 11 1.80 1.41 -1.11
CA ILE A 11 3.11 1.94 -0.72
C ILE A 11 3.93 2.29 -1.95
N ALA A 12 3.98 1.39 -2.93
CA ALA A 12 4.78 1.64 -4.13
C ALA A 12 4.27 2.87 -4.88
N MET A 13 2.95 3.04 -4.96
CA MET A 13 2.36 4.18 -5.63
C MET A 13 2.70 5.47 -4.92
N LEU A 14 2.57 5.49 -3.59
CA LEU A 14 2.88 6.68 -2.82
C LEU A 14 4.35 7.02 -2.92
N ARG A 15 5.20 6.01 -2.90
CA ARG A 15 6.62 6.23 -3.04
C ARG A 15 6.91 6.88 -4.40
N ALA A 16 6.32 6.33 -5.44
CA ALA A 16 6.55 6.84 -6.79
C ALA A 16 6.06 8.29 -6.91
N GLU A 17 4.89 8.56 -6.35
CA GLU A 17 4.35 9.91 -6.38
C GLU A 17 5.26 10.91 -5.70
N ARG A 18 5.91 10.52 -4.63
CA ARG A 18 6.73 11.42 -3.85
C ARG A 18 8.20 11.38 -4.26
N GLY A 19 8.54 10.56 -5.26
CA GLY A 19 9.93 10.45 -5.69
C GLY A 19 10.83 9.83 -4.63
N VAL A 20 10.30 8.91 -3.84
CA VAL A 20 11.03 8.28 -2.75
C VAL A 20 11.44 6.88 -3.16
N SER A 21 12.73 6.55 -3.03
CA SER A 21 13.20 5.22 -3.36
C SER A 21 12.87 4.26 -2.21
N ARG A 22 12.94 2.96 -2.49
CA ARG A 22 12.76 1.96 -1.44
C ARG A 22 13.79 2.14 -0.34
N ARG A 23 15.02 2.48 -0.72
CA ARG A 23 16.08 2.65 0.25
C ARG A 23 15.80 3.86 1.14
N GLN A 24 15.33 4.94 0.56
CA GLN A 24 14.99 6.11 1.35
C GLN A 24 13.86 5.81 2.33
N LEU A 25 12.84 5.10 1.88
CA LEU A 25 11.74 4.74 2.76
C LEU A 25 12.22 3.80 3.85
N ALA A 26 13.04 2.82 3.50
CA ALA A 26 13.57 1.87 4.47
C ALA A 26 14.38 2.60 5.55
N ASP A 27 15.20 3.54 5.15
CA ASP A 27 16.00 4.31 6.10
C ASP A 27 15.09 5.08 7.05
N ALA A 28 14.06 5.70 6.53
CA ALA A 28 13.14 6.46 7.36
C ALA A 28 12.38 5.58 8.34
N LEU A 29 12.10 4.35 7.94
CA LEU A 29 11.35 3.43 8.79
C LEU A 29 12.25 2.59 9.68
N GLY A 30 13.55 2.61 9.45
CA GLY A 30 14.48 1.82 10.24
C GLY A 30 14.43 0.34 9.91
N VAL A 31 14.13 -0.02 8.67
CA VAL A 31 14.07 -1.40 8.24
C VAL A 31 14.99 -1.60 7.06
N HIS A 32 15.27 -2.85 6.71
CA HIS A 32 16.08 -3.16 5.56
C HIS A 32 15.30 -2.84 4.29
N TYR A 33 15.98 -2.40 3.24
CA TYR A 33 15.26 -2.00 2.04
C TYR A 33 14.52 -3.18 1.37
N GLN A 34 15.01 -4.40 1.57
CA GLN A 34 14.31 -5.56 1.05
C GLN A 34 12.95 -5.73 1.72
N THR A 35 12.83 -5.31 2.97
CA THR A 35 11.57 -5.36 3.67
C THR A 35 10.53 -4.49 2.99
N VAL A 36 10.95 -3.34 2.47
CA VAL A 36 10.03 -2.48 1.74
C VAL A 36 9.49 -3.20 0.51
N GLY A 37 10.35 -3.92 -0.20
CA GLY A 37 9.90 -4.69 -1.35
C GLY A 37 8.89 -5.76 -0.96
N TYR A 38 9.14 -6.48 0.13
CA TYR A 38 8.21 -7.50 0.60
C TYR A 38 6.87 -6.87 0.99
N LEU A 39 6.92 -5.71 1.65
CA LEU A 39 5.69 -5.01 2.01
C LEU A 39 4.90 -4.64 0.77
N GLU A 40 5.57 -4.08 -0.21
CA GLU A 40 4.88 -3.61 -1.41
C GLU A 40 4.21 -4.74 -2.17
N ARG A 41 4.81 -5.91 -2.15
CA ARG A 41 4.25 -7.06 -2.86
C ARG A 41 3.23 -7.83 -2.05
N GLY A 42 3.00 -7.41 -0.81
CA GLY A 42 2.04 -8.11 0.04
C GLY A 42 2.57 -9.40 0.61
N GLU A 43 3.89 -9.62 0.52
CA GLU A 43 4.50 -10.84 1.04
C GLU A 43 4.81 -10.75 2.52
N PHE A 44 4.63 -9.60 3.08
CA PHE A 44 4.91 -9.36 4.49
C PHE A 44 3.90 -8.33 4.99
N SER A 45 3.13 -8.69 6.00
CA SER A 45 2.17 -7.76 6.59
C SER A 45 2.85 -7.01 7.71
N PRO A 46 2.79 -5.68 7.70
CA PRO A 46 3.46 -4.92 8.74
C PRO A 46 2.73 -5.05 10.07
N SER A 47 3.48 -4.89 11.16
CA SER A 47 2.86 -4.75 12.45
C SER A 47 2.05 -3.46 12.44
N LEU A 48 1.15 -3.34 13.39
CA LEU A 48 0.39 -2.11 13.51
C LEU A 48 1.33 -0.91 13.71
N HIS A 49 2.37 -1.11 14.50
CA HIS A 49 3.33 -0.03 14.75
C HIS A 49 3.99 0.42 13.44
N LEU A 50 4.44 -0.52 12.64
CA LEU A 50 5.09 -0.18 11.38
C LEU A 50 4.08 0.47 10.43
N ALA A 51 2.86 -0.03 10.38
CA ALA A 51 1.84 0.56 9.53
C ALA A 51 1.56 2.01 9.91
N LEU A 52 1.50 2.28 11.20
CA LEU A 52 1.29 3.65 11.66
C LEU A 52 2.48 4.54 11.31
N ARG A 53 3.68 4.01 11.38
CA ARG A 53 4.86 4.78 11.00
C ARG A 53 4.86 5.09 9.50
N ILE A 54 4.40 4.15 8.68
CA ILE A 54 4.29 4.38 7.25
C ILE A 54 3.26 5.47 6.98
N SER A 55 2.13 5.40 7.68
CA SER A 55 1.09 6.42 7.56
C SER A 55 1.63 7.79 7.92
N ARG A 56 2.41 7.87 8.99
CA ARG A 56 2.98 9.13 9.42
C ARG A 56 3.99 9.65 8.39
N TYR A 57 4.78 8.75 7.83
CA TYR A 57 5.79 9.15 6.86
C TYR A 57 5.16 9.80 5.63
N PHE A 58 4.10 9.19 5.11
CA PHE A 58 3.44 9.72 3.92
C PHE A 58 2.38 10.77 4.25
N GLU A 59 2.06 10.92 5.53
CA GLU A 59 1.07 11.90 6.00
C GLU A 59 -0.29 11.66 5.37
N VAL A 60 -0.69 10.41 5.31
CA VAL A 60 -2.02 10.04 4.85
C VAL A 60 -2.60 9.03 5.83
N PRO A 61 -3.91 8.93 5.92
CA PRO A 61 -4.53 7.95 6.82
C PRO A 61 -4.15 6.53 6.45
N ILE A 62 -4.09 5.67 7.43
CA ILE A 62 -3.68 4.30 7.22
C ILE A 62 -4.61 3.60 6.23
N GLU A 63 -5.89 3.97 6.21
CA GLU A 63 -6.86 3.38 5.31
C GLU A 63 -6.63 3.75 3.86
N VAL A 64 -5.89 4.80 3.62
CA VAL A 64 -5.53 5.18 2.25
C VAL A 64 -4.42 4.27 1.76
N ILE A 65 -3.58 3.79 2.66
CA ILE A 65 -2.42 3.00 2.30
C ILE A 65 -2.73 1.51 2.24
N PHE A 66 -3.51 1.02 3.18
CA PHE A 66 -3.75 -0.42 3.33
C PHE A 66 -5.24 -0.75 3.20
N SER A 67 -5.53 -1.91 2.64
CA SER A 67 -6.91 -2.34 2.47
C SER A 67 -6.98 -3.86 2.50
N LEU A 68 -8.10 -4.38 2.92
CA LEU A 68 -8.35 -5.81 2.84
C LEU A 68 -8.88 -6.21 1.47
N ASP A 69 -9.19 -5.21 0.64
CA ASP A 69 -9.69 -5.45 -0.71
C ASP A 69 -8.71 -4.88 -1.72
N PRO A 70 -8.65 -5.45 -2.92
CA PRO A 70 -7.76 -4.91 -3.94
C PRO A 70 -8.12 -3.48 -4.28
N PHE A 71 -7.10 -2.66 -4.53
CA PHE A 71 -7.35 -1.30 -4.97
C PHE A 71 -7.72 -1.32 -6.46
N PRO A 72 -8.63 -0.45 -6.89
CA PRO A 72 -8.99 -0.40 -8.29
C PRO A 72 -7.82 0.13 -9.12
N ARG A 73 -7.72 -0.36 -10.35
CA ARG A 73 -6.74 0.16 -11.28
C ARG A 73 -7.30 1.41 -11.91
N LEU A 74 -6.46 2.43 -12.04
CA LEU A 74 -6.96 3.73 -12.40
C LEU A 74 -7.76 3.79 -13.69
N GLY A 75 -7.20 3.41 -14.77
CA GLY A 75 -7.91 3.55 -16.03
C GLY A 75 -9.07 2.59 -16.20
N ALA A 76 -8.82 1.34 -15.98
CA ALA A 76 -9.82 0.32 -16.18
C ALA A 76 -10.98 0.47 -15.23
N THR A 77 -10.66 0.89 -14.02
CA THR A 77 -11.67 0.98 -13.01
C THR A 77 -12.73 2.00 -13.30
N ALA A 78 -12.33 3.13 -13.83
CA ALA A 78 -13.29 4.17 -14.10
C ALA A 78 -14.36 3.66 -15.05
N SER A 79 -13.92 2.98 -16.08
CA SER A 79 -14.82 2.47 -17.06
C SER A 79 -15.73 1.40 -16.48
N GLU A 80 -15.18 0.52 -15.75
CA GLU A 80 -15.94 -0.55 -15.16
C GLU A 80 -16.97 -0.04 -14.19
N ARG A 81 -16.56 0.94 -13.40
CA ARG A 81 -17.49 1.45 -12.43
C ARG A 81 -18.64 2.15 -13.08
N ASN A 82 -18.38 2.85 -14.15
CA ASN A 82 -19.45 3.51 -14.84
C ASN A 82 -20.46 2.51 -15.37
N GLY A 83 -19.97 1.43 -15.90
CA GLY A 83 -20.85 0.40 -16.38
C GLY A 83 -21.68 -0.19 -15.28
N GLU A 84 -21.06 -0.45 -14.19
CA GLU A 84 -21.78 -1.00 -13.08
C GLU A 84 -22.83 -0.08 -12.57
N ARG A 85 -22.49 1.18 -12.51
CA ARG A 85 -23.45 2.06 -11.97
C ARG A 85 -24.58 2.26 -12.89
N SER A 86 -24.38 2.13 -14.13
CA SER A 86 -25.45 2.29 -15.05
C SER A 86 -26.43 1.19 -14.93
N ALA A 87 -26.01 0.12 -14.42
CA ALA A 87 -26.92 -1.00 -14.28
C ALA A 87 -27.91 -0.79 -13.12
#